data_a00d3d9a445414d629ee05360793133f
#
_entry.id   a00d3d9a445414d629ee05360793133f
#
_cell.length_a   1.000
_cell.length_b   1.000
_cell.length_c   1.000
_cell.angle_alpha   90.00
_cell.angle_beta   90.00
_cell.angle_gamma   90.00
#
_symmetry.space_group_name_H-M   'P 1'
#
loop_
_entity.id
_entity.type
_entity.pdbx_description
1 polymer ?
#
loop_
_entity_poly.entity_id
_entity_poly.type
_entity_poly.pdbx_seq_one_letter_code
_entity_poly.pdbx_strand_id
1 'polypeptide(L)'
;MPYFEVQLTQKLQRIYEVQADTIIGRAPQCVIQLLSRAVSRRHARIEFDGQQAIISDLGTKNGIKLNGQRVQGAAVVSEGDEVIVGDIHMRYRGADRSIVDADVIDLRNRAATPQDLETACREGKTTFLLRAHVAQLNTFQSSVGRGRIQQLEFPDEAKFKLQIALREAIENARAHGCNGDPNRFIHVTFLDDEDEFVMSVKDEGEGFSLEEALTDLEEVDALEAVRNRQRLGKPLGFRILLDCVDRLQFEGRGTTIHLGLVKEAGELLVISEDEDEEGFGGYEGADPNAEIGITPASEVEYTDPFATDEDAMPDPFATAPDPTADPFALRRVGFI
;
A
#
# COMPACT_ATOMS: atom_id res chain seq x y z
N MET A 1 4.51 3.03 21.02
CA MET A 1 5.89 2.49 21.25
C MET A 1 6.80 3.13 20.21
N PRO A 2 8.07 3.41 20.54
CA PRO A 2 9.02 3.92 19.57
C PRO A 2 9.32 2.87 18.49
N TYR A 3 9.75 3.33 17.31
CA TYR A 3 10.02 2.45 16.17
C TYR A 3 11.12 3.01 15.27
N PHE A 4 11.67 2.15 14.40
CA PHE A 4 12.52 2.56 13.30
C PHE A 4 11.81 2.41 11.98
N GLU A 5 11.91 3.45 11.15
CA GLU A 5 11.65 3.40 9.72
C GLU A 5 12.94 3.02 9.02
N VAL A 6 12.99 1.85 8.40
CA VAL A 6 14.15 1.35 7.66
C VAL A 6 13.88 1.51 6.18
N GLN A 7 14.68 2.31 5.49
CA GLN A 7 14.58 2.50 4.06
C GLN A 7 15.15 1.30 3.31
N LEU A 8 14.33 0.65 2.49
CA LEU A 8 14.72 -0.51 1.68
C LEU A 8 14.95 -0.12 0.20
N THR A 9 14.03 0.70 -0.36
CA THR A 9 14.15 1.33 -1.69
C THR A 9 13.62 2.74 -1.62
N GLN A 10 13.62 3.51 -2.72
CA GLN A 10 13.10 4.88 -2.73
C GLN A 10 11.67 4.99 -2.17
N LYS A 11 10.80 4.01 -2.46
CA LYS A 11 9.40 4.01 -2.06
C LYS A 11 9.08 2.99 -0.96
N LEU A 12 9.97 2.01 -0.73
CA LEU A 12 9.70 0.91 0.18
C LEU A 12 10.43 1.10 1.50
N GLN A 13 9.67 1.05 2.58
CA GLN A 13 10.16 1.16 3.95
C GLN A 13 9.63 0.00 4.81
N ARG A 14 10.36 -0.32 5.86
CA ARG A 14 9.89 -1.24 6.89
C ARG A 14 9.93 -0.58 8.27
N ILE A 15 8.86 -0.76 9.02
CA ILE A 15 8.72 -0.28 10.39
C ILE A 15 9.03 -1.41 11.34
N TYR A 16 9.94 -1.15 12.28
CA TYR A 16 10.28 -2.08 13.36
C TYR A 16 10.04 -1.42 14.71
N GLU A 17 9.16 -2.00 15.49
CA GLU A 17 8.96 -1.56 16.87
C GLU A 17 10.21 -1.80 17.72
N VAL A 18 10.55 -0.82 18.58
CA VAL A 18 11.66 -0.93 19.52
C VAL A 18 11.13 -1.49 20.85
N GLN A 19 11.64 -2.65 21.22
CA GLN A 19 11.38 -3.30 22.51
C GLN A 19 12.42 -2.86 23.55
N ALA A 20 12.24 -3.25 24.81
CA ALA A 20 13.15 -2.91 25.90
C ALA A 20 14.61 -3.32 25.63
N ASP A 21 14.81 -4.43 24.89
CA ASP A 21 16.11 -4.91 24.42
C ASP A 21 15.97 -5.39 22.97
N THR A 22 16.46 -4.59 22.04
CA THR A 22 16.31 -4.84 20.61
C THR A 22 17.68 -5.03 19.98
N ILE A 23 17.91 -6.20 19.39
CA ILE A 23 19.14 -6.49 18.62
C ILE A 23 18.88 -6.21 17.16
N ILE A 24 19.80 -5.45 16.56
CA ILE A 24 19.85 -5.10 15.13
C ILE A 24 20.97 -5.90 14.48
N GLY A 25 20.72 -6.51 13.33
CA GLY A 25 21.77 -7.23 12.62
C GLY A 25 21.24 -8.06 11.45
N ARG A 26 22.14 -8.73 10.75
CA ARG A 26 21.79 -9.54 9.57
C ARG A 26 21.23 -10.93 9.90
N ALA A 27 21.44 -11.43 11.12
CA ALA A 27 20.97 -12.75 11.49
C ALA A 27 19.44 -12.78 11.64
N PRO A 28 18.75 -13.88 11.22
CA PRO A 28 17.28 -14.00 11.31
C PRO A 28 16.72 -13.88 12.73
N GLN A 29 17.56 -14.09 13.76
CA GLN A 29 17.18 -13.97 15.18
C GLN A 29 17.13 -12.53 15.67
N CYS A 30 17.63 -11.57 14.88
CA CYS A 30 17.57 -10.16 15.25
C CYS A 30 16.13 -9.65 15.15
N VAL A 31 15.70 -8.85 16.11
CA VAL A 31 14.38 -8.19 16.10
C VAL A 31 14.29 -7.26 14.89
N ILE A 32 15.37 -6.48 14.67
CA ILE A 32 15.54 -5.67 13.46
C ILE A 32 16.53 -6.40 12.56
N GLN A 33 16.01 -7.14 11.58
CA GLN A 33 16.81 -7.83 10.58
C GLN A 33 17.12 -6.92 9.40
N LEU A 34 18.41 -6.70 9.11
CA LEU A 34 18.91 -5.89 8.00
C LEU A 34 19.67 -6.76 7.02
N LEU A 35 19.14 -6.92 5.79
CA LEU A 35 19.68 -7.83 4.77
C LEU A 35 20.78 -7.13 3.94
N SER A 36 21.92 -6.81 4.59
CA SER A 36 23.10 -6.29 3.91
C SER A 36 24.38 -6.99 4.34
N ARG A 37 25.33 -7.14 3.41
CA ARG A 37 26.67 -7.68 3.68
C ARG A 37 27.52 -6.74 4.54
N ALA A 38 27.21 -5.45 4.56
CA ALA A 38 27.86 -4.46 5.40
C ALA A 38 27.40 -4.54 6.86
N VAL A 39 26.31 -5.26 7.14
CA VAL A 39 25.75 -5.45 8.48
C VAL A 39 26.24 -6.78 9.07
N SER A 40 26.78 -6.73 10.29
CA SER A 40 27.20 -7.93 11.04
C SER A 40 25.99 -8.77 11.46
N ARG A 41 26.20 -10.07 11.76
CA ARG A 41 25.12 -10.97 12.23
C ARG A 41 24.36 -10.40 13.42
N ARG A 42 25.08 -9.85 14.41
CA ARG A 42 24.58 -8.98 15.48
C ARG A 42 25.42 -7.72 15.39
N HIS A 43 24.80 -6.57 15.09
CA HIS A 43 25.54 -5.36 14.76
C HIS A 43 25.40 -4.29 15.83
N ALA A 44 24.19 -4.00 16.21
CA ALA A 44 23.90 -2.99 17.23
C ALA A 44 22.86 -3.52 18.23
N ARG A 45 22.78 -2.86 19.36
CA ARG A 45 21.78 -3.09 20.40
C ARG A 45 21.11 -1.77 20.74
N ILE A 46 19.80 -1.80 20.88
CA ILE A 46 19.03 -0.71 21.45
C ILE A 46 18.43 -1.15 22.76
N GLU A 47 18.60 -0.33 23.77
CA GLU A 47 17.97 -0.44 25.07
C GLU A 47 16.97 0.70 25.22
N PHE A 48 15.70 0.36 25.51
CA PHE A 48 14.62 1.33 25.73
C PHE A 48 14.01 1.12 27.11
N ASP A 49 14.09 2.13 27.96
CA ASP A 49 13.63 2.07 29.37
C ASP A 49 12.17 2.58 29.56
N GLY A 50 11.48 2.91 28.46
CA GLY A 50 10.16 3.52 28.49
C GLY A 50 10.17 5.04 28.27
N GLN A 51 11.32 5.69 28.37
CA GLN A 51 11.49 7.12 28.16
C GLN A 51 12.59 7.44 27.14
N GLN A 52 13.72 6.73 27.23
CA GLN A 52 14.91 6.99 26.43
C GLN A 52 15.37 5.75 25.70
N ALA A 53 15.74 5.92 24.43
CA ALA A 53 16.38 4.88 23.63
C ALA A 53 17.90 5.13 23.58
N ILE A 54 18.68 4.08 23.84
CA ILE A 54 20.14 4.12 23.79
C ILE A 54 20.62 3.07 22.81
N ILE A 55 21.37 3.49 21.78
CA ILE A 55 22.00 2.59 20.81
C ILE A 55 23.47 2.38 21.10
N SER A 56 23.94 1.14 20.95
CA SER A 56 25.36 0.76 21.13
C SER A 56 25.80 -0.17 19.98
N ASP A 57 27.06 0.02 19.54
CA ASP A 57 27.72 -0.88 18.59
C ASP A 57 28.25 -2.13 19.32
N LEU A 58 28.00 -3.31 18.79
CA LEU A 58 28.44 -4.58 19.38
C LEU A 58 29.88 -4.98 18.95
N GLY A 59 30.74 -3.99 18.67
CA GLY A 59 32.13 -4.21 18.28
C GLY A 59 32.29 -4.61 16.83
N THR A 60 31.53 -3.99 15.94
CA THR A 60 31.48 -4.35 14.52
C THR A 60 32.53 -3.61 13.69
N LYS A 61 32.87 -4.17 12.49
CA LYS A 61 33.88 -3.57 11.58
C LYS A 61 33.41 -2.21 11.05
N ASN A 62 32.17 -2.12 10.62
CA ASN A 62 31.63 -0.91 9.99
C ASN A 62 31.11 0.10 11.01
N GLY A 63 30.71 -0.36 12.21
CA GLY A 63 30.17 0.48 13.26
C GLY A 63 28.80 1.05 12.92
N ILE A 64 28.32 1.92 13.80
CA ILE A 64 27.06 2.68 13.60
C ILE A 64 27.36 4.17 13.54
N LYS A 65 26.52 4.92 12.82
CA LYS A 65 26.53 6.38 12.81
C LYS A 65 25.18 6.91 13.28
N LEU A 66 25.22 7.97 14.06
CA LEU A 66 24.06 8.74 14.52
C LEU A 66 24.20 10.15 13.96
N ASN A 67 23.26 10.58 13.10
CA ASN A 67 23.28 11.88 12.43
C ASN A 67 24.64 12.16 11.74
N GLY A 68 25.17 11.14 11.05
CA GLY A 68 26.44 11.21 10.32
C GLY A 68 27.69 11.01 11.19
N GLN A 69 27.60 11.08 12.52
CA GLN A 69 28.72 10.90 13.44
C GLN A 69 28.87 9.46 13.93
N ARG A 70 30.08 8.93 13.91
CA ARG A 70 30.34 7.57 14.40
C ARG A 70 30.10 7.47 15.90
N VAL A 71 29.27 6.51 16.30
CA VAL A 71 28.99 6.22 17.73
C VAL A 71 30.20 5.50 18.34
N GLN A 72 30.72 6.06 19.44
CA GLN A 72 31.76 5.44 20.27
C GLN A 72 31.13 4.96 21.58
N GLY A 73 30.99 3.65 21.72
CA GLY A 73 30.31 3.06 22.87
C GLY A 73 28.80 3.09 22.71
N ALA A 74 28.12 3.99 23.39
CA ALA A 74 26.66 4.15 23.34
C ALA A 74 26.25 5.60 23.10
N ALA A 75 25.10 5.80 22.49
CA ALA A 75 24.51 7.11 22.23
C ALA A 75 23.00 7.10 22.45
N VAL A 76 22.47 8.20 22.95
CA VAL A 76 21.02 8.43 23.07
C VAL A 76 20.46 8.71 21.69
N VAL A 77 19.31 8.11 21.38
CA VAL A 77 18.59 8.32 20.10
C VAL A 77 17.31 9.08 20.40
N SER A 78 17.09 10.16 19.67
CA SER A 78 15.96 11.07 19.82
C SER A 78 15.05 11.04 18.59
N GLU A 79 13.84 11.60 18.73
CA GLU A 79 12.87 11.72 17.64
C GLU A 79 13.50 12.34 16.39
N GLY A 80 13.32 11.67 15.24
CA GLY A 80 13.81 12.14 13.94
C GLY A 80 15.28 11.81 13.65
N ASP A 81 16.03 11.27 14.62
CA ASP A 81 17.44 10.94 14.44
C ASP A 81 17.63 9.89 13.32
N GLU A 82 18.67 10.15 12.51
CA GLU A 82 19.13 9.19 11.50
C GLU A 82 20.19 8.26 12.09
N VAL A 83 19.94 6.97 12.03
CA VAL A 83 20.87 5.91 12.43
C VAL A 83 21.31 5.14 11.19
N ILE A 84 22.62 5.02 10.96
CA ILE A 84 23.18 4.23 9.87
C ILE A 84 23.87 3.01 10.47
N VAL A 85 23.39 1.81 10.08
CA VAL A 85 23.96 0.52 10.50
C VAL A 85 24.57 -0.17 9.29
N GLY A 86 25.89 -0.17 9.21
CA GLY A 86 26.59 -0.61 8.00
C GLY A 86 26.39 0.37 6.84
N ASP A 87 25.50 0.03 5.91
CA ASP A 87 25.05 0.83 4.76
C ASP A 87 23.55 1.10 4.77
N ILE A 88 22.83 0.65 5.80
CA ILE A 88 21.39 0.78 5.90
C ILE A 88 21.01 2.01 6.72
N HIS A 89 20.19 2.86 6.13
CA HIS A 89 19.65 4.07 6.75
C HIS A 89 18.35 3.76 7.48
N MET A 90 18.27 4.23 8.72
CA MET A 90 17.11 4.04 9.58
C MET A 90 16.77 5.38 10.23
N ARG A 91 15.50 5.70 10.38
CA ARG A 91 15.04 6.88 11.11
C ARG A 91 14.31 6.46 12.37
N TYR A 92 14.72 7.00 13.51
CA TYR A 92 14.04 6.75 14.77
C TYR A 92 12.81 7.63 14.92
N ARG A 93 11.74 7.02 15.39
CA ARG A 93 10.50 7.69 15.75
C ARG A 93 10.17 7.36 17.19
N GLY A 94 9.97 8.36 18.01
CA GLY A 94 9.52 8.24 19.41
C GLY A 94 8.12 7.64 19.52
N ALA A 95 7.67 7.49 20.77
CA ALA A 95 6.38 6.89 21.06
C ALA A 95 5.16 7.77 20.64
N ASP A 96 5.41 9.02 20.32
CA ASP A 96 4.36 9.98 20.00
C ASP A 96 3.93 9.89 18.53
N ARG A 97 3.33 8.74 18.17
CA ARG A 97 2.26 8.81 17.19
C ARG A 97 1.14 9.52 17.92
N SER A 98 0.95 10.81 17.64
CA SER A 98 -0.26 11.51 18.07
C SER A 98 -1.42 10.55 17.82
N ILE A 99 -1.98 10.02 18.90
CA ILE A 99 -3.19 9.20 18.83
C ILE A 99 -4.27 10.22 18.48
N VAL A 100 -4.40 10.49 17.18
CA VAL A 100 -5.61 11.11 16.67
C VAL A 100 -6.69 10.13 17.07
N ASP A 101 -7.67 10.59 17.85
CA ASP A 101 -8.81 9.79 18.25
C ASP A 101 -9.35 9.07 17.01
N ALA A 102 -9.17 7.75 16.98
CA ALA A 102 -9.50 6.96 15.81
C ALA A 102 -10.95 6.53 15.92
N ASP A 103 -11.78 6.92 14.97
CA ASP A 103 -13.10 6.33 14.82
C ASP A 103 -12.96 4.87 14.44
N VAL A 104 -13.52 3.97 15.24
CA VAL A 104 -13.51 2.52 14.96
C VAL A 104 -14.92 2.06 14.59
N ILE A 105 -15.07 1.58 13.36
CA ILE A 105 -16.33 1.13 12.78
C ILE A 105 -16.31 -0.39 12.63
N ASP A 106 -17.13 -1.09 13.42
CA ASP A 106 -17.23 -2.55 13.35
C ASP A 106 -18.26 -2.98 12.31
N LEU A 107 -17.79 -3.53 11.20
CA LEU A 107 -18.60 -4.07 10.11
C LEU A 107 -18.63 -5.59 10.07
N ARG A 108 -18.01 -6.28 11.05
CA ARG A 108 -17.89 -7.76 11.03
C ARG A 108 -19.23 -8.49 10.97
N ASN A 109 -20.30 -7.88 11.45
CA ASN A 109 -21.64 -8.47 11.51
C ASN A 109 -22.73 -7.62 10.84
N ARG A 110 -22.36 -6.59 10.07
CA ARG A 110 -23.31 -5.73 9.35
C ARG A 110 -22.69 -5.20 8.06
N ALA A 111 -23.53 -4.75 7.15
CA ALA A 111 -23.09 -4.00 5.98
C ALA A 111 -22.70 -2.56 6.35
N ALA A 112 -21.87 -1.95 5.52
CA ALA A 112 -21.56 -0.52 5.61
C ALA A 112 -22.80 0.31 5.25
N THR A 113 -22.94 1.46 5.91
CA THR A 113 -24.01 2.45 5.71
C THR A 113 -23.46 3.74 5.11
N PRO A 114 -24.29 4.62 4.55
CA PRO A 114 -23.83 5.96 4.13
C PRO A 114 -23.17 6.76 5.25
N GLN A 115 -23.61 6.59 6.50
CA GLN A 115 -23.02 7.24 7.66
C GLN A 115 -21.59 6.78 7.93
N ASP A 116 -21.28 5.50 7.68
CA ASP A 116 -19.92 4.97 7.82
C ASP A 116 -18.99 5.59 6.77
N LEU A 117 -19.48 5.85 5.56
CA LEU A 117 -18.72 6.57 4.53
C LEU A 117 -18.51 8.04 4.92
N GLU A 118 -19.55 8.70 5.43
CA GLU A 118 -19.43 10.10 5.90
C GLU A 118 -18.37 10.20 7.01
N THR A 119 -18.35 9.26 7.96
CA THR A 119 -17.31 9.21 8.99
C THR A 119 -15.93 8.98 8.39
N ALA A 120 -15.80 8.08 7.41
CA ALA A 120 -14.53 7.82 6.72
C ALA A 120 -14.00 9.02 5.95
N CYS A 121 -14.87 9.97 5.56
CA CYS A 121 -14.48 11.16 4.80
C CYS A 121 -14.07 12.36 5.70
N ARG A 122 -14.10 12.20 7.01
CA ARG A 122 -13.57 13.21 7.93
C ARG A 122 -12.05 13.17 7.95
N GLU A 123 -11.46 14.32 8.22
CA GLU A 123 -10.03 14.40 8.55
C GLU A 123 -9.71 13.56 9.78
N GLY A 124 -8.52 13.00 9.81
CA GLY A 124 -8.04 12.16 10.89
C GLY A 124 -8.07 10.67 10.55
N LYS A 125 -8.23 9.85 11.57
CA LYS A 125 -8.05 8.39 11.46
C LYS A 125 -9.38 7.66 11.64
N THR A 126 -9.77 6.85 10.65
CA THR A 126 -10.92 5.95 10.71
C THR A 126 -10.50 4.51 10.44
N THR A 127 -10.88 3.58 11.30
CA THR A 127 -10.55 2.15 11.18
C THR A 127 -11.81 1.30 11.05
N PHE A 128 -11.85 0.45 10.04
CA PHE A 128 -12.92 -0.52 9.78
C PHE A 128 -12.47 -1.91 10.16
N LEU A 129 -13.31 -2.62 10.93
CA LEU A 129 -13.12 -4.04 11.26
C LEU A 129 -14.00 -4.88 10.34
N LEU A 130 -13.38 -5.75 9.54
CA LEU A 130 -14.03 -6.58 8.51
C LEU A 130 -13.73 -8.05 8.75
N ARG A 131 -14.64 -8.96 8.31
CA ARG A 131 -14.29 -10.38 8.15
C ARG A 131 -13.58 -10.58 6.82
N ALA A 132 -12.69 -11.57 6.76
CA ALA A 132 -11.99 -11.95 5.52
C ALA A 132 -12.93 -12.71 4.53
N HIS A 133 -14.19 -12.31 4.48
CA HIS A 133 -15.22 -12.89 3.62
C HIS A 133 -15.35 -12.12 2.32
N VAL A 134 -15.19 -12.80 1.17
CA VAL A 134 -15.12 -12.20 -0.16
C VAL A 134 -16.24 -11.19 -0.44
N ALA A 135 -17.51 -11.59 -0.23
CA ALA A 135 -18.64 -10.71 -0.51
C ALA A 135 -18.63 -9.44 0.37
N GLN A 136 -18.23 -9.54 1.64
CA GLN A 136 -18.13 -8.39 2.54
C GLN A 136 -17.01 -7.44 2.11
N LEU A 137 -15.84 -7.98 1.75
CA LEU A 137 -14.70 -7.19 1.30
C LEU A 137 -15.00 -6.48 -0.02
N ASN A 138 -15.63 -7.16 -0.98
CA ASN A 138 -16.06 -6.55 -2.25
C ASN A 138 -17.07 -5.43 -2.01
N THR A 139 -18.05 -5.64 -1.14
CA THR A 139 -19.04 -4.61 -0.79
C THR A 139 -18.36 -3.40 -0.13
N PHE A 140 -17.44 -3.63 0.81
CA PHE A 140 -16.69 -2.56 1.45
C PHE A 140 -15.86 -1.76 0.44
N GLN A 141 -15.12 -2.43 -0.45
CA GLN A 141 -14.30 -1.78 -1.48
C GLN A 141 -15.14 -0.96 -2.45
N SER A 142 -16.27 -1.48 -2.92
CA SER A 142 -17.13 -0.78 -3.89
C SER A 142 -17.94 0.37 -3.28
N SER A 143 -18.19 0.37 -1.98
CA SER A 143 -18.92 1.40 -1.26
C SER A 143 -17.99 2.37 -0.51
N VAL A 144 -17.56 2.00 0.69
CA VAL A 144 -16.75 2.87 1.56
C VAL A 144 -15.38 3.14 0.96
N GLY A 145 -14.66 2.10 0.51
CA GLY A 145 -13.31 2.23 -0.02
C GLY A 145 -13.27 3.17 -1.24
N ARG A 146 -14.09 2.89 -2.26
CA ARG A 146 -14.19 3.74 -3.45
C ARG A 146 -14.73 5.13 -3.12
N GLY A 147 -15.78 5.20 -2.30
CA GLY A 147 -16.39 6.47 -1.91
C GLY A 147 -15.39 7.39 -1.21
N ARG A 148 -14.59 6.87 -0.27
CA ARG A 148 -13.56 7.64 0.42
C ARG A 148 -12.50 8.17 -0.54
N ILE A 149 -11.97 7.32 -1.42
CA ILE A 149 -10.94 7.71 -2.39
C ILE A 149 -11.46 8.77 -3.36
N GLN A 150 -12.72 8.71 -3.79
CA GLN A 150 -13.31 9.69 -4.69
C GLN A 150 -13.42 11.10 -4.07
N GLN A 151 -13.51 11.19 -2.74
CA GLN A 151 -13.61 12.46 -2.01
C GLN A 151 -12.25 13.17 -1.82
N LEU A 152 -11.14 12.49 -2.11
CA LEU A 152 -9.79 13.06 -1.97
C LEU A 152 -9.53 14.13 -3.04
N GLU A 153 -8.73 15.10 -2.72
CA GLU A 153 -8.29 16.17 -3.62
C GLU A 153 -7.03 15.76 -4.41
N PHE A 154 -7.06 14.57 -5.04
CA PHE A 154 -6.01 14.08 -5.91
C PHE A 154 -6.49 14.01 -7.36
N PRO A 155 -5.56 14.01 -8.35
CA PRO A 155 -5.91 13.72 -9.74
C PRO A 155 -6.60 12.36 -9.91
N ASP A 156 -7.46 12.23 -10.93
CA ASP A 156 -8.22 10.99 -11.18
C ASP A 156 -7.33 9.76 -11.38
N GLU A 157 -6.16 9.94 -12.02
CA GLU A 157 -5.17 8.87 -12.17
C GLU A 157 -4.66 8.38 -10.81
N ALA A 158 -4.35 9.29 -9.88
CA ALA A 158 -3.90 8.93 -8.53
C ALA A 158 -5.02 8.23 -7.74
N LYS A 159 -6.27 8.70 -7.85
CA LYS A 159 -7.44 8.04 -7.24
C LYS A 159 -7.64 6.63 -7.78
N PHE A 160 -7.46 6.44 -9.09
CA PHE A 160 -7.54 5.12 -9.71
C PHE A 160 -6.44 4.18 -9.20
N LYS A 161 -5.20 4.66 -9.13
CA LYS A 161 -4.07 3.91 -8.53
C LYS A 161 -4.34 3.51 -7.09
N LEU A 162 -4.89 4.43 -6.26
CA LEU A 162 -5.26 4.13 -4.88
C LEU A 162 -6.34 3.04 -4.77
N GLN A 163 -7.33 3.02 -5.68
CA GLN A 163 -8.34 1.95 -5.70
C GLN A 163 -7.72 0.59 -6.02
N ILE A 164 -6.79 0.54 -6.98
CA ILE A 164 -6.04 -0.69 -7.30
C ILE A 164 -5.21 -1.13 -6.08
N ALA A 165 -4.49 -0.21 -5.44
CA ALA A 165 -3.65 -0.50 -4.28
C ALA A 165 -4.48 -1.04 -3.10
N LEU A 166 -5.61 -0.41 -2.80
CA LEU A 166 -6.50 -0.88 -1.73
C LEU A 166 -7.04 -2.28 -2.02
N ARG A 167 -7.47 -2.54 -3.25
CA ARG A 167 -7.96 -3.85 -3.68
C ARG A 167 -6.90 -4.93 -3.52
N GLU A 168 -5.69 -4.67 -4.00
CA GLU A 168 -4.58 -5.61 -3.93
C GLU A 168 -4.15 -5.88 -2.48
N ALA A 169 -4.06 -4.84 -1.65
CA ALA A 169 -3.70 -4.98 -0.23
C ALA A 169 -4.74 -5.81 0.54
N ILE A 170 -6.04 -5.59 0.31
CA ILE A 170 -7.12 -6.36 0.93
C ILE A 170 -7.09 -7.82 0.45
N GLU A 171 -6.86 -8.08 -0.84
CA GLU A 171 -6.79 -9.44 -1.37
C GLU A 171 -5.57 -10.19 -0.83
N ASN A 172 -4.42 -9.53 -0.72
CA ASN A 172 -3.22 -10.10 -0.08
C ASN A 172 -3.48 -10.45 1.39
N ALA A 173 -4.11 -9.55 2.14
CA ALA A 173 -4.51 -9.80 3.53
C ALA A 173 -5.47 -10.98 3.64
N ARG A 174 -6.47 -11.10 2.75
CA ARG A 174 -7.42 -12.22 2.71
C ARG A 174 -6.77 -13.54 2.35
N ALA A 175 -6.04 -13.55 1.21
CA ALA A 175 -5.53 -14.78 0.62
C ALA A 175 -4.33 -15.35 1.39
N HIS A 176 -3.40 -14.46 1.76
CA HIS A 176 -2.13 -14.84 2.40
C HIS A 176 -2.15 -14.61 3.92
N GLY A 177 -2.56 -13.44 4.39
CA GLY A 177 -2.62 -13.13 5.80
C GLY A 177 -3.65 -13.98 6.55
N CYS A 178 -4.88 -14.02 6.05
CA CYS A 178 -5.96 -14.82 6.63
C CYS A 178 -6.02 -16.26 6.10
N ASN A 179 -5.14 -16.68 5.18
CA ASN A 179 -5.15 -18.00 4.54
C ASN A 179 -6.51 -18.37 3.91
N GLY A 180 -7.27 -17.37 3.43
CA GLY A 180 -8.61 -17.56 2.88
C GLY A 180 -9.69 -17.93 3.90
N ASP A 181 -9.39 -17.94 5.21
CA ASP A 181 -10.37 -18.23 6.27
C ASP A 181 -11.33 -17.05 6.46
N PRO A 182 -12.64 -17.18 6.12
CA PRO A 182 -13.62 -16.10 6.20
C PRO A 182 -13.94 -15.67 7.63
N ASN A 183 -13.51 -16.43 8.66
CA ASN A 183 -13.74 -16.12 10.07
C ASN A 183 -12.66 -15.22 10.66
N ARG A 184 -11.52 -15.08 9.99
CA ARG A 184 -10.47 -14.14 10.38
C ARG A 184 -10.87 -12.71 10.06
N PHE A 185 -10.11 -11.76 10.61
CA PHE A 185 -10.43 -10.33 10.51
C PHE A 185 -9.35 -9.58 9.75
N ILE A 186 -9.81 -8.53 9.06
CA ILE A 186 -8.98 -7.55 8.37
C ILE A 186 -9.38 -6.18 8.90
N HIS A 187 -8.38 -5.38 9.24
CA HIS A 187 -8.57 -3.98 9.60
C HIS A 187 -8.14 -3.10 8.43
N VAL A 188 -9.03 -2.23 7.99
CA VAL A 188 -8.71 -1.21 6.98
C VAL A 188 -8.78 0.15 7.65
N THR A 189 -7.69 0.91 7.61
CA THR A 189 -7.59 2.22 8.21
C THR A 189 -7.34 3.26 7.13
N PHE A 190 -8.06 4.36 7.19
CA PHE A 190 -7.78 5.59 6.46
C PHE A 190 -7.26 6.63 7.44
N LEU A 191 -6.14 7.23 7.11
CA LEU A 191 -5.58 8.38 7.81
C LEU A 191 -5.44 9.50 6.78
N ASP A 192 -6.05 10.63 7.08
CA ASP A 192 -6.03 11.82 6.25
C ASP A 192 -5.52 12.98 7.12
N ASP A 193 -4.30 13.44 6.87
CA ASP A 193 -3.71 14.57 7.56
C ASP A 193 -3.29 15.66 6.56
N GLU A 194 -2.61 16.71 7.03
CA GLU A 194 -2.23 17.86 6.20
C GLU A 194 -1.23 17.48 5.09
N ASP A 195 -0.34 16.52 5.34
CA ASP A 195 0.80 16.18 4.47
C ASP A 195 0.52 15.01 3.55
N GLU A 196 -0.28 14.04 3.98
CA GLU A 196 -0.47 12.78 3.26
C GLU A 196 -1.83 12.11 3.51
N PHE A 197 -2.19 11.24 2.60
CA PHE A 197 -3.28 10.28 2.78
C PHE A 197 -2.69 8.88 2.86
N VAL A 198 -2.99 8.15 3.94
CA VAL A 198 -2.49 6.78 4.15
C VAL A 198 -3.64 5.81 4.29
N MET A 199 -3.62 4.76 3.49
CA MET A 199 -4.46 3.58 3.68
C MET A 199 -3.64 2.49 4.33
N SER A 200 -4.15 1.86 5.39
CA SER A 200 -3.47 0.75 6.04
C SER A 200 -4.37 -0.49 6.04
N VAL A 201 -3.79 -1.63 5.71
CA VAL A 201 -4.47 -2.93 5.76
C VAL A 201 -3.70 -3.84 6.69
N LYS A 202 -4.36 -4.34 7.74
CA LYS A 202 -3.79 -5.25 8.74
C LYS A 202 -4.58 -6.55 8.75
N ASP A 203 -3.86 -7.66 8.75
CA ASP A 203 -4.40 -9.01 8.88
C ASP A 203 -3.96 -9.72 10.17
N GLU A 204 -4.51 -10.90 10.42
CA GLU A 204 -4.18 -11.76 11.57
C GLU A 204 -3.20 -12.89 11.21
N GLY A 205 -2.42 -12.72 10.13
CA GLY A 205 -1.46 -13.72 9.68
C GLY A 205 -0.16 -13.73 10.45
N GLU A 206 0.75 -14.59 10.01
CA GLU A 206 2.11 -14.66 10.54
C GLU A 206 3.07 -13.69 9.83
N GLY A 207 2.56 -13.03 8.76
CA GLY A 207 3.35 -12.17 7.89
C GLY A 207 4.10 -12.95 6.81
N PHE A 208 5.10 -12.31 6.20
CA PHE A 208 5.89 -12.87 5.10
C PHE A 208 7.39 -12.62 5.27
N SER A 209 8.20 -13.38 4.54
CA SER A 209 9.64 -13.16 4.49
C SER A 209 9.96 -11.94 3.63
N LEU A 210 10.63 -10.93 4.22
CA LEU A 210 11.08 -9.77 3.47
C LEU A 210 12.07 -10.15 2.36
N GLU A 211 12.91 -11.15 2.59
CA GLU A 211 13.90 -11.63 1.62
C GLU A 211 13.20 -12.18 0.37
N GLU A 212 12.14 -12.98 0.54
CA GLU A 212 11.33 -13.49 -0.56
C GLU A 212 10.64 -12.35 -1.32
N ALA A 213 10.04 -11.39 -0.59
CA ALA A 213 9.37 -10.25 -1.21
C ALA A 213 10.31 -9.34 -2.01
N LEU A 214 11.54 -9.10 -1.52
CA LEU A 214 12.54 -8.30 -2.24
C LEU A 214 13.10 -9.04 -3.46
N THR A 215 13.31 -10.36 -3.36
CA THR A 215 13.77 -11.18 -4.50
C THR A 215 12.74 -11.15 -5.64
N ASP A 216 11.45 -11.24 -5.31
CA ASP A 216 10.37 -11.16 -6.32
C ASP A 216 10.29 -9.77 -7.00
N LEU A 217 10.78 -8.71 -6.36
CA LEU A 217 10.84 -7.36 -6.95
C LEU A 217 11.98 -7.18 -7.96
N GLU A 218 13.08 -7.91 -7.79
CA GLU A 218 14.26 -7.80 -8.67
C GLU A 218 14.12 -8.62 -9.98
N GLU A 219 13.33 -9.70 -9.98
CA GLU A 219 13.32 -10.67 -11.07
C GLU A 219 12.34 -10.39 -12.23
N VAL A 220 11.39 -9.44 -12.12
CA VAL A 220 10.29 -9.33 -13.10
C VAL A 220 10.06 -7.89 -13.60
N ASP A 221 10.03 -7.74 -14.94
CA ASP A 221 9.53 -6.53 -15.61
C ASP A 221 8.02 -6.38 -15.40
N ALA A 222 7.55 -5.18 -15.00
CA ALA A 222 6.17 -4.89 -14.62
C ALA A 222 5.14 -5.26 -15.71
N LEU A 223 5.48 -5.08 -16.99
CA LEU A 223 4.62 -5.43 -18.12
C LEU A 223 4.54 -6.95 -18.37
N GLU A 224 5.63 -7.68 -18.12
CA GLU A 224 5.64 -9.14 -18.18
C GLU A 224 4.87 -9.77 -17.01
N ALA A 225 4.92 -9.13 -15.86
CA ALA A 225 4.24 -9.53 -14.65
C ALA A 225 2.71 -9.53 -14.83
N VAL A 226 2.15 -8.47 -15.42
CA VAL A 226 0.71 -8.38 -15.70
C VAL A 226 0.26 -9.40 -16.74
N ARG A 227 1.08 -9.67 -17.78
CA ARG A 227 0.78 -10.67 -18.83
C ARG A 227 0.88 -12.11 -18.31
N ASN A 228 1.69 -12.36 -17.31
CA ASN A 228 1.95 -13.70 -16.77
C ASN A 228 1.16 -14.05 -15.50
N ARG A 229 0.25 -13.17 -15.03
CA ARG A 229 -0.57 -13.35 -13.82
C ARG A 229 -1.23 -14.74 -13.73
N GLN A 230 -1.59 -15.32 -14.86
CA GLN A 230 -2.20 -16.67 -14.93
C GLN A 230 -1.18 -17.83 -14.98
N ARG A 231 0.10 -17.57 -15.24
CA ARG A 231 1.10 -18.64 -15.49
C ARG A 231 2.03 -18.94 -14.32
N LEU A 232 2.30 -17.99 -13.41
CA LEU A 232 3.39 -18.11 -12.45
C LEU A 232 2.95 -18.39 -11.01
N GLY A 233 1.68 -18.24 -10.63
CA GLY A 233 1.20 -18.50 -9.27
C GLY A 233 1.88 -17.67 -8.18
N LYS A 234 2.68 -16.64 -8.57
CA LYS A 234 3.44 -15.79 -7.66
C LYS A 234 2.69 -14.49 -7.39
N PRO A 235 2.77 -13.95 -6.16
CA PRO A 235 2.13 -12.69 -5.82
C PRO A 235 2.86 -11.52 -6.49
N LEU A 236 2.28 -10.99 -7.57
CA LEU A 236 2.70 -9.76 -8.25
C LEU A 236 2.33 -8.49 -7.46
N GLY A 237 1.64 -8.66 -6.35
CA GLY A 237 1.00 -7.63 -5.58
C GLY A 237 1.90 -6.50 -5.14
N PHE A 238 3.12 -6.77 -4.68
CA PHE A 238 4.03 -5.73 -4.20
C PHE A 238 4.48 -4.75 -5.28
N ARG A 239 4.72 -5.24 -6.51
CA ARG A 239 5.10 -4.37 -7.62
C ARG A 239 3.98 -3.42 -7.98
N ILE A 240 2.75 -3.95 -8.06
CA ILE A 240 1.55 -3.14 -8.32
C ILE A 240 1.38 -2.09 -7.22
N LEU A 241 1.56 -2.47 -5.94
CA LEU A 241 1.46 -1.53 -4.83
C LEU A 241 2.49 -0.40 -4.92
N LEU A 242 3.76 -0.72 -5.24
CA LEU A 242 4.83 0.27 -5.40
C LEU A 242 4.58 1.25 -6.56
N ASP A 243 3.94 0.77 -7.64
CA ASP A 243 3.62 1.61 -8.80
C ASP A 243 2.40 2.53 -8.54
N CYS A 244 1.58 2.18 -7.55
CA CYS A 244 0.34 2.90 -7.24
C CYS A 244 0.48 3.96 -6.15
N VAL A 245 1.55 3.96 -5.35
CA VAL A 245 1.72 4.84 -4.19
C VAL A 245 3.10 5.50 -4.18
N ASP A 246 3.25 6.58 -3.41
CA ASP A 246 4.53 7.24 -3.20
C ASP A 246 5.35 6.56 -2.12
N ARG A 247 4.65 5.97 -1.13
CA ARG A 247 5.27 5.31 0.01
C ARG A 247 4.53 4.01 0.34
N LEU A 248 5.30 2.92 0.41
CA LEU A 248 4.84 1.61 0.87
C LEU A 248 5.62 1.23 2.13
N GLN A 249 4.91 0.99 3.23
CA GLN A 249 5.54 0.61 4.49
C GLN A 249 4.95 -0.71 5.00
N PHE A 250 5.80 -1.53 5.60
CA PHE A 250 5.41 -2.74 6.30
C PHE A 250 5.69 -2.62 7.79
N GLU A 251 4.75 -3.03 8.62
CA GLU A 251 4.90 -3.08 10.06
C GLU A 251 4.88 -4.53 10.55
N GLY A 252 5.62 -4.79 11.62
CA GLY A 252 5.77 -6.13 12.17
C GLY A 252 6.49 -7.07 11.20
N ARG A 253 5.94 -8.28 11.03
CA ARG A 253 6.40 -9.26 10.03
C ARG A 253 5.70 -9.08 8.67
N GLY A 254 5.20 -7.89 8.37
CA GLY A 254 4.43 -7.64 7.15
C GLY A 254 2.93 -7.93 7.29
N THR A 255 2.43 -8.05 8.52
CA THR A 255 1.00 -8.21 8.81
C THR A 255 0.23 -6.90 8.69
N THR A 256 0.92 -5.77 8.59
CA THR A 256 0.32 -4.47 8.31
C THR A 256 1.05 -3.84 7.14
N ILE A 257 0.28 -3.38 6.16
CA ILE A 257 0.76 -2.63 4.99
C ILE A 257 0.18 -1.23 5.07
N HIS A 258 1.03 -0.20 4.89
CA HIS A 258 0.64 1.19 4.78
C HIS A 258 0.94 1.70 3.37
N LEU A 259 -0.05 2.29 2.75
CA LEU A 259 -0.07 2.80 1.38
C LEU A 259 -0.21 4.31 1.45
N GLY A 260 0.88 5.06 1.32
CA GLY A 260 0.90 6.52 1.45
C GLY A 260 0.94 7.24 0.11
N LEU A 261 0.12 8.28 -0.02
CA LEU A 261 0.17 9.24 -1.11
C LEU A 261 0.37 10.64 -0.52
N VAL A 262 1.44 11.31 -0.94
CA VAL A 262 1.79 12.65 -0.44
C VAL A 262 0.86 13.67 -1.10
N LYS A 263 0.30 14.55 -0.30
CA LYS A 263 -0.40 15.74 -0.81
C LYS A 263 0.66 16.71 -1.30
N GLU A 264 0.60 17.09 -2.57
CA GLU A 264 1.44 18.16 -3.07
C GLU A 264 1.13 19.41 -2.23
N ALA A 265 2.14 19.92 -1.54
CA ALA A 265 2.05 21.24 -0.97
C ALA A 265 1.67 22.16 -2.12
N GLY A 266 0.51 22.81 -2.04
CA GLY A 266 0.04 23.71 -3.08
C GLY A 266 1.03 24.85 -3.24
N GLU A 267 2.07 24.64 -4.04
CA GLU A 267 2.80 25.72 -4.64
C GLU A 267 1.81 26.42 -5.58
N LEU A 268 1.22 27.48 -5.05
CA LEU A 268 0.75 28.55 -5.88
C LEU A 268 1.96 28.96 -6.73
N LEU A 269 2.02 28.41 -7.95
CA LEU A 269 2.81 29.02 -9.02
C LEU A 269 2.20 30.41 -9.22
N VAL A 270 2.67 31.36 -8.43
CA VAL A 270 2.58 32.76 -8.79
C VAL A 270 3.48 32.87 -10.01
N ILE A 271 2.87 32.72 -11.18
CA ILE A 271 3.47 33.20 -12.40
C ILE A 271 3.54 34.72 -12.17
N SER A 272 4.68 35.19 -11.70
CA SER A 272 5.03 36.59 -11.84
C SER A 272 5.20 36.83 -13.32
N GLU A 273 4.19 37.48 -13.90
CA GLU A 273 4.35 38.20 -15.16
C GLU A 273 5.32 39.35 -14.87
N ASP A 274 6.61 39.04 -14.85
CA ASP A 274 7.64 40.06 -14.98
C ASP A 274 7.77 40.34 -16.47
N GLU A 275 7.15 41.44 -16.90
CA GLU A 275 7.42 42.13 -18.12
C GLU A 275 8.90 42.51 -18.17
N ASP A 276 9.68 41.79 -18.95
CA ASP A 276 10.96 42.32 -19.47
C ASP A 276 10.85 42.42 -21.01
N GLU A 277 10.44 43.62 -21.42
CA GLU A 277 10.73 44.12 -22.75
C GLU A 277 12.22 44.23 -22.92
N GLU A 278 12.84 43.30 -23.67
CA GLU A 278 14.04 43.66 -24.49
C GLU A 278 13.97 42.91 -25.83
N GLY A 279 13.92 43.72 -26.87
CA GLY A 279 13.78 43.32 -28.23
C GLY A 279 14.99 42.58 -28.79
N PHE A 280 14.71 41.65 -29.70
CA PHE A 280 15.63 41.27 -30.77
C PHE A 280 14.90 40.78 -32.02
N GLY A 281 15.08 41.55 -33.08
CA GLY A 281 15.43 41.16 -34.46
C GLY A 281 14.49 40.16 -35.17
N GLY A 282 13.85 40.67 -36.20
CA GLY A 282 12.92 39.97 -37.09
C GLY A 282 13.52 38.76 -37.82
N TYR A 283 12.60 37.84 -38.09
CA TYR A 283 12.64 36.96 -39.25
C TYR A 283 11.26 37.00 -39.98
N GLU A 284 11.30 37.47 -41.21
CA GLU A 284 10.20 37.40 -42.16
C GLU A 284 9.99 35.98 -42.64
N GLY A 285 8.72 35.57 -42.76
CA GLY A 285 8.30 34.56 -43.71
C GLY A 285 7.77 33.24 -43.16
N ALA A 286 6.53 33.18 -42.71
CA ALA A 286 5.75 31.95 -42.73
C ALA A 286 4.27 32.28 -43.05
N ASP A 287 3.71 31.54 -44.01
CA ASP A 287 2.39 31.63 -44.60
C ASP A 287 1.28 31.42 -43.54
N PRO A 288 0.28 32.32 -43.41
CA PRO A 288 -0.77 32.23 -42.41
C PRO A 288 -1.94 31.25 -42.77
N ASN A 289 -1.80 30.42 -43.80
CA ASN A 289 -2.88 29.55 -44.28
C ASN A 289 -2.58 28.03 -44.26
N ALA A 290 -1.72 27.54 -43.39
CA ALA A 290 -1.56 26.11 -43.20
C ALA A 290 -2.69 25.58 -42.27
N GLU A 291 -3.71 24.96 -42.86
CA GLU A 291 -4.75 24.21 -42.15
C GLU A 291 -4.14 23.00 -41.39
N ILE A 292 -4.13 23.04 -40.05
CA ILE A 292 -3.84 21.88 -39.23
C ILE A 292 -5.13 21.10 -39.13
N GLY A 293 -5.21 19.98 -39.84
CA GLY A 293 -6.29 19.02 -39.73
C GLY A 293 -6.27 18.34 -38.35
N ILE A 294 -7.20 18.73 -37.47
CA ILE A 294 -7.47 18.02 -36.24
C ILE A 294 -8.45 16.90 -36.57
N THR A 295 -7.96 15.66 -36.56
CA THR A 295 -8.81 14.47 -36.58
C THR A 295 -9.40 14.27 -35.17
N PRO A 296 -10.74 14.17 -34.99
CA PRO A 296 -11.30 13.90 -33.69
C PRO A 296 -10.95 12.47 -33.26
N ALA A 297 -10.44 12.33 -32.05
CA ALA A 297 -10.20 11.04 -31.44
C ALA A 297 -11.53 10.29 -31.31
N SER A 298 -11.59 9.11 -31.94
CA SER A 298 -12.69 8.17 -31.78
C SER A 298 -12.81 7.77 -30.34
N GLU A 299 -14.05 7.78 -29.83
CA GLU A 299 -14.43 7.22 -28.52
C GLU A 299 -13.86 5.79 -28.37
N VAL A 300 -12.92 5.64 -27.47
CA VAL A 300 -12.44 4.32 -27.05
C VAL A 300 -13.40 3.84 -25.98
N GLU A 301 -14.27 2.89 -26.31
CA GLU A 301 -15.07 2.17 -25.32
C GLU A 301 -14.11 1.50 -24.31
N TYR A 302 -14.17 1.95 -23.06
CA TYR A 302 -13.43 1.37 -21.95
C TYR A 302 -14.07 0.04 -21.56
N THR A 303 -13.40 -1.07 -21.86
CA THR A 303 -13.74 -2.39 -21.32
C THR A 303 -12.92 -2.60 -20.06
N ASP A 304 -13.56 -2.89 -18.92
CA ASP A 304 -12.92 -3.23 -17.65
C ASP A 304 -12.08 -4.51 -17.84
N PRO A 305 -10.74 -4.43 -17.76
CA PRO A 305 -9.88 -5.60 -17.94
C PRO A 305 -9.98 -6.63 -16.81
N PHE A 306 -10.79 -6.37 -15.77
CA PHE A 306 -10.96 -7.22 -14.60
C PHE A 306 -12.39 -7.79 -14.45
N ALA A 307 -13.28 -7.53 -15.40
CA ALA A 307 -14.58 -8.19 -15.43
C ALA A 307 -14.39 -9.68 -15.67
N THR A 308 -14.66 -10.50 -14.67
CA THR A 308 -14.73 -11.96 -14.83
C THR A 308 -16.16 -12.36 -15.17
N ASP A 309 -16.34 -13.37 -16.03
CA ASP A 309 -17.67 -13.89 -16.45
C ASP A 309 -18.50 -14.50 -15.30
N GLU A 310 -18.07 -14.37 -14.05
CA GLU A 310 -18.79 -14.85 -12.86
C GLU A 310 -19.88 -13.87 -12.36
N ASP A 311 -20.00 -12.68 -12.94
CA ASP A 311 -21.03 -11.69 -12.56
C ASP A 311 -22.41 -11.93 -13.22
N ALA A 312 -22.58 -13.00 -13.99
CA ALA A 312 -23.89 -13.44 -14.45
C ALA A 312 -24.62 -14.17 -13.31
N MET A 313 -25.14 -13.41 -12.35
CA MET A 313 -26.11 -13.94 -11.38
C MET A 313 -27.36 -14.40 -12.14
N PRO A 314 -27.82 -15.64 -11.93
CA PRO A 314 -29.10 -16.09 -12.51
C PRO A 314 -30.23 -15.23 -11.94
N ASP A 315 -31.12 -14.81 -12.83
CA ASP A 315 -32.32 -14.02 -12.51
C ASP A 315 -33.14 -14.70 -11.36
N PRO A 316 -33.27 -14.06 -10.21
CA PRO A 316 -34.00 -14.64 -9.07
C PRO A 316 -35.53 -14.78 -9.33
N PHE A 317 -36.04 -14.31 -10.49
CA PHE A 317 -37.43 -14.37 -10.92
C PHE A 317 -37.68 -15.37 -12.06
N ALA A 318 -36.66 -16.17 -12.47
CA ALA A 318 -36.89 -17.26 -13.40
C ALA A 318 -37.86 -18.25 -12.81
N THR A 319 -39.05 -18.34 -13.38
CA THR A 319 -40.13 -19.24 -12.95
C THR A 319 -39.66 -20.68 -12.94
N ALA A 320 -39.95 -21.41 -11.85
CA ALA A 320 -39.66 -22.82 -11.69
C ALA A 320 -40.28 -23.64 -12.86
N PRO A 321 -39.58 -24.69 -13.33
CA PRO A 321 -40.12 -25.53 -14.38
C PRO A 321 -41.38 -26.27 -13.89
N ASP A 322 -42.36 -26.40 -14.79
CA ASP A 322 -43.65 -27.03 -14.61
C ASP A 322 -43.49 -28.46 -14.04
N PRO A 323 -44.06 -28.79 -12.88
CA PRO A 323 -43.94 -30.11 -12.23
C PRO A 323 -44.68 -31.26 -12.97
N THR A 324 -45.28 -31.01 -14.15
CA THR A 324 -46.03 -32.03 -14.93
C THR A 324 -45.20 -32.61 -16.11
N ALA A 325 -43.92 -32.26 -16.27
CA ALA A 325 -43.08 -32.88 -17.29
C ALA A 325 -42.63 -34.29 -16.89
N ASP A 326 -42.99 -35.29 -17.73
CA ASP A 326 -42.73 -36.72 -17.58
C ASP A 326 -41.23 -37.02 -17.29
N PRO A 327 -40.86 -37.64 -16.15
CA PRO A 327 -39.48 -37.95 -15.79
C PRO A 327 -38.82 -39.06 -16.62
N PHE A 328 -39.51 -39.68 -17.61
CA PHE A 328 -38.99 -40.80 -18.41
C PHE A 328 -38.66 -40.48 -19.87
N ALA A 329 -38.72 -39.23 -20.30
CA ALA A 329 -38.48 -38.86 -21.71
C ALA A 329 -36.99 -38.91 -22.17
N LEU A 330 -36.05 -39.17 -21.31
CA LEU A 330 -34.60 -39.17 -21.62
C LEU A 330 -33.91 -40.54 -21.72
N ARG A 331 -34.68 -41.60 -22.02
CA ARG A 331 -34.09 -42.93 -22.32
C ARG A 331 -34.44 -43.43 -23.72
N ARG A 332 -34.17 -42.66 -24.75
CA ARG A 332 -34.10 -43.18 -26.15
C ARG A 332 -33.32 -42.23 -27.05
N VAL A 333 -32.00 -42.20 -26.94
CA VAL A 333 -31.14 -42.04 -28.10
C VAL A 333 -29.98 -43.01 -27.90
N GLY A 334 -30.02 -44.06 -28.71
CA GLY A 334 -29.09 -45.16 -28.67
C GLY A 334 -27.75 -44.80 -29.35
N PHE A 335 -26.80 -45.57 -28.98
CA PHE A 335 -25.54 -45.78 -29.69
C PHE A 335 -25.76 -46.04 -31.20
N ILE A 336 -25.07 -45.32 -32.04
CA ILE A 336 -24.25 -45.83 -33.16
C ILE A 336 -23.02 -44.94 -33.24
#